data_b585a198dc687ef1558e1e346ff7bf77
#
_entry.id   b585a198dc687ef1558e1e346ff7bf77
#
_cell.length_a   1.000
_cell.length_b   1.000
_cell.length_c   1.000
_cell.angle_alpha   90.00
_cell.angle_beta   90.00
_cell.angle_gamma   90.00
#
_symmetry.space_group_name_H-M   'P 1'
#
loop_
_entity.id
_entity.type
_entity.pdbx_description
1 polymer ?
#
loop_
_entity_poly.entity_id
_entity_poly.type
_entity_poly.pdbx_seq_one_letter_code
_entity_poly.pdbx_strand_id
1 'polypeptide(L)'
;MGTNALLIDYSSSANPLAKVLRAHSAAAEIEGLVDRVPAAQTLLLRFRGPARRYLSAVETALQGNNTQRHTVDKRKTVTIPVHYDGADLESLAQSLGMSPQALIDWHCERPWTAAFGGFAPGFYYMVRGSGQGWPEPLDIPRLATPRTRVPKGSVGLAGQFAGVYPIDSPGGWQLLGHTDVEMWDLNRLNPALLEPGAEVQFEATSTASAA
;
A
#
# COMPACT_ATOMS: atom_id res chain seq x y z
N MET A 1 -21.96 -4.02 11.88
CA MET A 1 -21.64 -2.62 11.53
C MET A 1 -22.73 -1.72 12.07
N GLY A 2 -22.41 -0.49 12.51
CA GLY A 2 -23.42 0.49 12.92
C GLY A 2 -24.21 1.02 11.73
N THR A 3 -25.29 1.75 12.00
CA THR A 3 -26.22 2.28 10.98
C THR A 3 -25.60 3.37 10.07
N ASN A 4 -24.42 3.90 10.43
CA ASN A 4 -23.79 5.07 9.78
C ASN A 4 -22.65 4.71 8.81
N ALA A 5 -22.55 3.44 8.40
CA ALA A 5 -21.51 2.99 7.49
C ALA A 5 -22.05 2.05 6.41
N LEU A 6 -21.44 2.11 5.22
CA LEU A 6 -21.61 1.17 4.12
C LEU A 6 -20.28 0.45 3.91
N LEU A 7 -20.32 -0.86 3.77
CA LEU A 7 -19.22 -1.66 3.28
C LEU A 7 -19.54 -2.12 1.85
N ILE A 8 -18.67 -1.74 0.92
CA ILE A 8 -18.76 -2.15 -0.47
C ILE A 8 -17.73 -3.25 -0.67
N ASP A 9 -18.17 -4.39 -1.16
CA ASP A 9 -17.35 -5.58 -1.38
C ASP A 9 -17.14 -5.82 -2.88
N TYR A 10 -15.88 -5.90 -3.28
CA TYR A 10 -15.44 -6.16 -4.65
C TYR A 10 -14.75 -7.53 -4.79
N SER A 11 -14.82 -8.41 -3.78
CA SER A 11 -14.12 -9.70 -3.77
C SER A 11 -14.43 -10.59 -4.97
N SER A 12 -15.65 -10.49 -5.52
CA SER A 12 -16.07 -11.21 -6.73
C SER A 12 -15.58 -10.62 -8.05
N SER A 13 -14.84 -9.50 -8.00
CA SER A 13 -14.36 -8.83 -9.21
C SER A 13 -13.03 -9.41 -9.70
N ALA A 14 -12.77 -9.36 -10.99
CA ALA A 14 -11.49 -9.79 -11.56
C ALA A 14 -10.28 -8.98 -11.05
N ASN A 15 -10.48 -7.71 -10.71
CA ASN A 15 -9.46 -6.86 -10.11
C ASN A 15 -10.07 -6.04 -8.95
N PRO A 16 -10.22 -6.64 -7.76
CA PRO A 16 -10.88 -6.00 -6.61
C PRO A 16 -10.21 -4.70 -6.20
N LEU A 17 -8.88 -4.72 -6.05
CA LEU A 17 -8.12 -3.56 -5.58
C LEU A 17 -8.27 -2.36 -6.51
N ALA A 18 -8.17 -2.54 -7.82
CA ALA A 18 -8.37 -1.44 -8.78
C ALA A 18 -9.76 -0.83 -8.67
N LYS A 19 -10.80 -1.68 -8.43
CA LYS A 19 -12.17 -1.19 -8.20
C LYS A 19 -12.29 -0.43 -6.89
N VAL A 20 -11.68 -0.93 -5.81
CA VAL A 20 -11.64 -0.24 -4.51
C VAL A 20 -11.00 1.15 -4.65
N LEU A 21 -9.83 1.26 -5.28
CA LEU A 21 -9.13 2.54 -5.44
C LEU A 21 -9.93 3.53 -6.30
N ARG A 22 -10.58 3.05 -7.37
CA ARG A 22 -11.47 3.87 -8.20
C ARG A 22 -12.67 4.35 -7.38
N ALA A 23 -13.33 3.46 -6.65
CA ALA A 23 -14.48 3.79 -5.80
C ALA A 23 -14.10 4.74 -4.66
N HIS A 24 -12.92 4.55 -4.06
CA HIS A 24 -12.37 5.45 -3.04
C HIS A 24 -12.21 6.87 -3.59
N SER A 25 -11.67 7.03 -4.80
CA SER A 25 -11.55 8.35 -5.44
C SER A 25 -12.91 8.93 -5.80
N ALA A 26 -13.81 8.14 -6.37
CA ALA A 26 -15.15 8.59 -6.78
C ALA A 26 -16.01 9.04 -5.60
N ALA A 27 -15.83 8.44 -4.43
CA ALA A 27 -16.57 8.79 -3.22
C ALA A 27 -16.09 10.08 -2.54
N ALA A 28 -15.02 10.72 -3.00
CA ALA A 28 -14.40 11.86 -2.33
C ALA A 28 -15.36 13.04 -2.10
N GLU A 29 -16.23 13.30 -3.05
CA GLU A 29 -17.12 14.46 -3.07
C GLU A 29 -18.52 14.18 -2.50
N ILE A 30 -18.77 12.99 -1.92
CA ILE A 30 -20.07 12.66 -1.36
C ILE A 30 -20.32 13.50 -0.11
N GLU A 31 -21.35 14.35 -0.16
CA GLU A 31 -21.73 15.17 0.99
C GLU A 31 -22.09 14.30 2.20
N GLY A 32 -21.66 14.72 3.41
CA GLY A 32 -21.91 13.98 4.64
C GLY A 32 -20.99 12.79 4.89
N LEU A 33 -20.07 12.50 3.97
CA LEU A 33 -19.02 11.51 4.19
C LEU A 33 -18.05 12.01 5.25
N VAL A 34 -17.69 11.13 6.20
CA VAL A 34 -16.76 11.42 7.29
C VAL A 34 -15.42 10.73 7.06
N ASP A 35 -15.48 9.52 6.46
CA ASP A 35 -14.29 8.71 6.32
C ASP A 35 -14.44 7.69 5.18
N ARG A 36 -13.33 7.37 4.53
CA ARG A 36 -13.22 6.38 3.45
C ARG A 36 -12.03 5.48 3.73
N VAL A 37 -12.30 4.23 4.05
CA VAL A 37 -11.25 3.27 4.38
C VAL A 37 -11.16 2.20 3.28
N PRO A 38 -10.21 2.33 2.35
CA PRO A 38 -9.94 1.31 1.35
C PRO A 38 -9.17 0.14 1.98
N ALA A 39 -9.42 -1.06 1.44
CA ALA A 39 -8.68 -2.27 1.75
C ALA A 39 -8.44 -3.07 0.46
N ALA A 40 -7.89 -4.28 0.55
CA ALA A 40 -7.54 -5.06 -0.64
C ALA A 40 -8.75 -5.35 -1.56
N GLN A 41 -9.93 -5.55 -0.98
CA GLN A 41 -11.13 -5.98 -1.71
C GLN A 41 -12.39 -5.19 -1.31
N THR A 42 -12.32 -4.36 -0.28
CA THR A 42 -13.48 -3.66 0.26
C THR A 42 -13.22 -2.17 0.42
N LEU A 43 -14.30 -1.37 0.37
CA LEU A 43 -14.29 0.04 0.71
C LEU A 43 -15.34 0.30 1.79
N LEU A 44 -14.90 0.78 2.96
CA LEU A 44 -15.79 1.26 4.00
C LEU A 44 -16.01 2.76 3.84
N LEU A 45 -17.28 3.17 3.76
CA LEU A 45 -17.70 4.58 3.76
C LEU A 45 -18.45 4.88 5.07
N ARG A 46 -18.00 5.87 5.83
CA ARG A 46 -18.64 6.31 7.08
C ARG A 46 -19.28 7.68 6.88
N PHE A 47 -20.48 7.83 7.41
CA PHE A 47 -21.30 9.04 7.25
C PHE A 47 -21.65 9.66 8.60
N ARG A 48 -21.97 10.97 8.61
CA ARG A 48 -22.43 11.69 9.80
C ARG A 48 -23.80 11.22 10.33
N GLY A 49 -24.57 10.52 9.48
CA GLY A 49 -25.91 10.04 9.81
C GLY A 49 -26.17 8.65 9.25
N PRO A 50 -27.44 8.16 9.30
CA PRO A 50 -27.78 6.84 8.80
C PRO A 50 -27.38 6.64 7.34
N ALA A 51 -26.54 5.67 7.08
CA ALA A 51 -25.93 5.41 5.76
C ALA A 51 -26.95 5.19 4.64
N ARG A 52 -28.15 4.69 4.97
CA ARG A 52 -29.26 4.51 4.02
C ARG A 52 -29.67 5.81 3.30
N ARG A 53 -29.42 6.98 3.90
CA ARG A 53 -29.74 8.28 3.29
C ARG A 53 -28.80 8.63 2.14
N TYR A 54 -27.65 8.00 2.08
CA TYR A 54 -26.57 8.31 1.13
C TYR A 54 -26.46 7.25 0.02
N LEU A 55 -27.29 6.20 0.02
CA LEU A 55 -27.20 5.10 -0.95
C LEU A 55 -27.24 5.61 -2.40
N SER A 56 -28.21 6.45 -2.74
CA SER A 56 -28.34 6.99 -4.10
C SER A 56 -27.14 7.84 -4.52
N ALA A 57 -26.59 8.66 -3.61
CA ALA A 57 -25.39 9.45 -3.87
C ALA A 57 -24.16 8.55 -4.09
N VAL A 58 -24.04 7.49 -3.29
CA VAL A 58 -22.96 6.49 -3.45
C VAL A 58 -23.10 5.76 -4.79
N GLU A 59 -24.30 5.27 -5.13
CA GLU A 59 -24.56 4.60 -6.40
C GLU A 59 -24.23 5.51 -7.59
N THR A 60 -24.67 6.75 -7.55
CA THR A 60 -24.39 7.74 -8.60
C THR A 60 -22.88 7.99 -8.74
N ALA A 61 -22.17 8.19 -7.62
CA ALA A 61 -20.72 8.40 -7.63
C ALA A 61 -19.96 7.20 -8.20
N LEU A 62 -20.39 5.97 -7.86
CA LEU A 62 -19.73 4.74 -8.30
C LEU A 62 -20.08 4.34 -9.75
N GLN A 63 -21.29 4.70 -10.23
CA GLN A 63 -21.73 4.44 -11.61
C GLN A 63 -21.23 5.50 -12.58
N GLY A 64 -20.95 6.70 -12.08
CA GLY A 64 -20.38 7.76 -12.90
C GLY A 64 -19.11 7.25 -13.57
N ASN A 65 -19.13 7.17 -14.91
CA ASN A 65 -17.93 7.10 -15.73
C ASN A 65 -17.19 8.43 -15.59
N ASN A 66 -16.76 8.72 -14.37
CA ASN A 66 -15.86 9.85 -14.15
C ASN A 66 -14.50 9.47 -14.73
N THR A 67 -14.46 9.48 -16.08
CA THR A 67 -13.27 9.64 -16.90
C THR A 67 -12.71 11.06 -16.76
N GLN A 68 -13.13 11.83 -15.76
CA GLN A 68 -12.20 12.81 -15.22
C GLN A 68 -11.03 11.95 -14.73
N ARG A 69 -10.10 11.71 -15.67
CA ARG A 69 -8.71 11.70 -15.34
C ARG A 69 -8.61 12.86 -14.34
N HIS A 70 -8.62 12.53 -13.02
CA HIS A 70 -7.95 13.45 -12.14
C HIS A 70 -6.67 13.71 -12.90
N THR A 71 -6.56 14.93 -13.45
CA THR A 71 -5.30 15.46 -13.92
C THR A 71 -4.35 14.94 -12.89
N VAL A 72 -3.42 14.12 -13.32
CA VAL A 72 -2.34 13.62 -12.49
C VAL A 72 -1.62 14.90 -12.12
N ASP A 73 -2.18 15.59 -11.12
CA ASP A 73 -1.42 16.55 -10.34
C ASP A 73 -0.19 15.74 -10.02
N LYS A 74 0.97 16.15 -10.52
CA LYS A 74 2.23 15.40 -10.47
C LYS A 74 2.31 14.77 -9.10
N ARG A 75 1.88 13.50 -8.99
CA ARG A 75 1.83 12.79 -7.71
C ARG A 75 3.25 12.88 -7.20
N LYS A 76 3.42 13.53 -6.07
CA LYS A 76 4.74 13.69 -5.48
C LYS A 76 5.26 12.29 -5.22
N THR A 77 6.22 11.86 -6.01
CA THR A 77 6.90 10.59 -5.79
C THR A 77 7.64 10.69 -4.48
N VAL A 78 7.36 9.78 -3.57
CA VAL A 78 8.07 9.67 -2.30
C VAL A 78 9.20 8.68 -2.50
N THR A 79 10.44 9.15 -2.43
CA THR A 79 11.62 8.29 -2.47
C THR A 79 11.91 7.72 -1.09
N ILE A 80 12.09 6.41 -1.01
CA ILE A 80 12.46 5.69 0.22
C ILE A 80 13.80 4.98 -0.02
N PRO A 81 14.91 5.51 0.52
CA PRO A 81 16.20 4.83 0.49
C PRO A 81 16.16 3.58 1.37
N VAL A 82 16.73 2.48 0.89
CA VAL A 82 16.71 1.17 1.55
C VAL A 82 18.10 0.55 1.59
N HIS A 83 18.50 0.12 2.76
CA HIS A 83 19.63 -0.79 2.95
C HIS A 83 19.13 -2.22 2.81
N TYR A 84 19.59 -2.93 1.77
CA TYR A 84 19.13 -4.30 1.46
C TYR A 84 19.98 -5.34 2.20
N ASP A 85 19.75 -5.44 3.50
CA ASP A 85 20.41 -6.34 4.45
C ASP A 85 19.39 -7.24 5.21
N GLY A 86 18.18 -7.36 4.65
CA GLY A 86 17.09 -8.07 5.30
C GLY A 86 17.35 -9.57 5.43
N ALA A 87 16.92 -10.11 6.57
CA ALA A 87 17.16 -11.51 6.94
C ALA A 87 16.61 -12.54 5.94
N ASP A 88 15.66 -12.14 5.08
CA ASP A 88 15.03 -13.06 4.12
C ASP A 88 15.45 -12.79 2.67
N LEU A 89 16.28 -11.78 2.40
CA LEU A 89 16.63 -11.37 1.04
C LEU A 89 17.22 -12.50 0.22
N GLU A 90 18.22 -13.21 0.76
CA GLU A 90 18.89 -14.30 0.05
C GLU A 90 17.97 -15.51 -0.16
N SER A 91 17.29 -15.95 0.90
CA SER A 91 16.39 -17.11 0.85
C SER A 91 15.19 -16.88 -0.06
N LEU A 92 14.63 -15.66 -0.04
CA LEU A 92 13.54 -15.30 -0.93
C LEU A 92 14.00 -15.25 -2.38
N ALA A 93 15.13 -14.60 -2.67
CA ALA A 93 15.69 -14.56 -4.03
C ALA A 93 15.91 -15.96 -4.57
N GLN A 94 16.51 -16.86 -3.78
CA GLN A 94 16.71 -18.25 -4.15
C GLN A 94 15.38 -18.97 -4.46
N SER A 95 14.36 -18.77 -3.62
CA SER A 95 13.03 -19.40 -3.83
C SER A 95 12.34 -18.93 -5.10
N LEU A 96 12.63 -17.71 -5.55
CA LEU A 96 12.12 -17.11 -6.78
C LEU A 96 13.00 -17.41 -8.01
N GLY A 97 14.09 -18.17 -7.84
CA GLY A 97 15.04 -18.44 -8.94
C GLY A 97 15.83 -17.22 -9.39
N MET A 98 16.03 -16.25 -8.51
CA MET A 98 16.71 -14.98 -8.78
C MET A 98 18.00 -14.89 -7.94
N SER A 99 18.94 -14.02 -8.36
CA SER A 99 20.00 -13.58 -7.46
C SER A 99 19.46 -12.51 -6.49
N PRO A 100 20.07 -12.31 -5.31
CA PRO A 100 19.72 -11.22 -4.40
C PRO A 100 19.72 -9.85 -5.10
N GLN A 101 20.73 -9.58 -5.94
CA GLN A 101 20.80 -8.35 -6.71
C GLN A 101 19.64 -8.20 -7.69
N ALA A 102 19.24 -9.26 -8.40
CA ALA A 102 18.10 -9.22 -9.31
C ALA A 102 16.79 -8.94 -8.58
N LEU A 103 16.61 -9.42 -7.34
CA LEU A 103 15.45 -9.11 -6.51
C LEU A 103 15.47 -7.64 -6.05
N ILE A 104 16.63 -7.11 -5.68
CA ILE A 104 16.80 -5.69 -5.33
C ILE A 104 16.47 -4.81 -6.55
N ASP A 105 17.05 -5.12 -7.70
CA ASP A 105 16.81 -4.37 -8.94
C ASP A 105 15.31 -4.39 -9.30
N TRP A 106 14.68 -5.57 -9.19
CA TRP A 106 13.24 -5.72 -9.41
C TRP A 106 12.43 -4.85 -8.42
N HIS A 107 12.80 -4.80 -7.14
CA HIS A 107 12.09 -4.01 -6.14
C HIS A 107 12.23 -2.49 -6.40
N CYS A 108 13.40 -2.04 -6.90
CA CYS A 108 13.72 -0.64 -7.17
C CYS A 108 13.35 -0.17 -8.59
N GLU A 109 13.24 -1.06 -9.58
CA GLU A 109 13.16 -0.71 -11.00
C GLU A 109 11.99 0.22 -11.33
N ARG A 110 10.88 0.10 -10.58
CA ARG A 110 9.63 0.80 -10.89
C ARG A 110 8.94 1.29 -9.63
N PRO A 111 8.24 2.42 -9.72
CA PRO A 111 7.49 2.93 -8.57
C PRO A 111 6.37 1.99 -8.15
N TRP A 112 6.10 2.02 -6.87
CA TRP A 112 4.98 1.38 -6.20
C TRP A 112 3.89 2.40 -5.96
N THR A 113 2.65 1.95 -5.81
CA THR A 113 1.53 2.81 -5.41
C THR A 113 1.08 2.41 -4.01
N ALA A 114 1.02 3.37 -3.09
CA ALA A 114 0.42 3.17 -1.78
C ALA A 114 -1.09 2.93 -1.96
N ALA A 115 -1.52 1.68 -1.87
CA ALA A 115 -2.90 1.30 -2.17
C ALA A 115 -3.84 1.67 -1.02
N PHE A 116 -3.49 1.27 0.19
CA PHE A 116 -4.27 1.56 1.40
C PHE A 116 -3.40 1.46 2.65
N GLY A 117 -3.80 2.20 3.69
CA GLY A 117 -3.21 2.10 5.01
C GLY A 117 -3.91 1.03 5.85
N GLY A 118 -3.19 0.42 6.80
CA GLY A 118 -3.74 -0.57 7.71
C GLY A 118 -2.66 -1.17 8.60
N PHE A 119 -2.99 -2.13 9.45
CA PHE A 119 -2.08 -2.79 10.38
C PHE A 119 -1.60 -1.88 11.52
N ALA A 120 -0.90 -0.78 11.21
CA ALA A 120 -0.42 0.19 12.19
C ALA A 120 -0.45 1.62 11.59
N PRO A 121 -0.49 2.70 12.41
CA PRO A 121 -0.36 4.07 11.93
C PRO A 121 0.92 4.24 11.09
N GLY A 122 0.77 4.73 9.84
CA GLY A 122 1.87 4.89 8.91
C GLY A 122 2.24 3.65 8.08
N PHE A 123 1.66 2.48 8.35
CA PHE A 123 1.86 1.30 7.50
C PHE A 123 0.96 1.38 6.28
N TYR A 124 1.55 1.25 5.10
CA TYR A 124 0.85 1.19 3.82
C TYR A 124 1.15 -0.10 3.07
N TYR A 125 0.09 -0.70 2.54
CA TYR A 125 0.18 -1.78 1.56
C TYR A 125 0.42 -1.14 0.20
N MET A 126 1.60 -1.36 -0.36
CA MET A 126 2.01 -0.81 -1.65
C MET A 126 1.96 -1.89 -2.71
N VAL A 127 1.48 -1.55 -3.91
CA VAL A 127 1.40 -2.45 -5.06
C VAL A 127 2.18 -1.88 -6.23
N ARG A 128 2.75 -2.76 -7.05
CA ARG A 128 3.31 -2.34 -8.33
C ARG A 128 2.17 -2.11 -9.32
N GLY A 129 2.30 -1.10 -10.16
CA GLY A 129 1.33 -0.85 -11.21
C GLY A 129 1.25 -2.04 -12.17
N SER A 130 0.03 -2.47 -12.51
CA SER A 130 -0.24 -3.38 -13.61
C SER A 130 -0.38 -2.57 -14.89
N GLY A 131 0.50 -2.77 -15.86
CA GLY A 131 0.46 -2.12 -17.16
C GLY A 131 0.96 -3.06 -18.25
N GLN A 132 0.66 -2.77 -19.53
CA GLN A 132 1.19 -3.55 -20.64
C GLN A 132 2.73 -3.62 -20.57
N GLY A 133 3.27 -4.83 -20.62
CA GLY A 133 4.70 -5.08 -20.52
C GLY A 133 5.28 -5.21 -19.12
N TRP A 134 4.42 -5.27 -18.09
CA TRP A 134 4.85 -5.53 -16.72
C TRP A 134 4.79 -7.04 -16.45
N PRO A 135 5.85 -7.63 -15.86
CA PRO A 135 5.73 -8.99 -15.35
C PRO A 135 4.62 -9.02 -14.30
N GLU A 136 3.90 -10.15 -14.24
CA GLU A 136 2.90 -10.37 -13.20
C GLU A 136 3.50 -10.09 -11.82
N PRO A 137 2.72 -9.51 -10.89
CA PRO A 137 3.18 -9.32 -9.53
C PRO A 137 3.59 -10.67 -8.95
N LEU A 138 4.77 -10.71 -8.32
CA LEU A 138 5.21 -11.91 -7.61
C LEU A 138 4.24 -12.18 -6.45
N ASP A 139 3.76 -13.41 -6.34
CA ASP A 139 3.00 -13.85 -5.17
C ASP A 139 3.97 -14.40 -4.12
N ILE A 140 4.38 -13.54 -3.21
CA ILE A 140 5.42 -13.84 -2.23
C ILE A 140 4.80 -14.43 -0.97
N PRO A 141 5.11 -15.69 -0.62
CA PRO A 141 4.54 -16.31 0.57
C PRO A 141 5.02 -15.62 1.84
N ARG A 142 4.12 -15.51 2.82
CA ARG A 142 4.53 -15.11 4.17
C ARG A 142 5.37 -16.22 4.80
N LEU A 143 6.16 -15.86 5.82
CA LEU A 143 6.83 -16.83 6.67
C LEU A 143 5.81 -17.79 7.29
N ALA A 144 6.13 -19.08 7.33
CA ALA A 144 5.30 -20.09 7.98
C ALA A 144 5.09 -19.80 9.48
N THR A 145 6.12 -19.26 10.14
CA THR A 145 6.05 -18.80 11.53
C THR A 145 6.37 -17.31 11.54
N PRO A 146 5.39 -16.45 11.88
CA PRO A 146 5.63 -15.01 12.00
C PRO A 146 6.68 -14.71 13.08
N ARG A 147 7.50 -13.69 12.85
CA ARG A 147 8.41 -13.16 13.86
C ARG A 147 7.62 -12.48 14.98
N THR A 148 8.07 -12.66 16.21
CA THR A 148 7.50 -11.96 17.38
C THR A 148 7.84 -10.47 17.37
N ARG A 149 8.95 -10.09 16.71
CA ARG A 149 9.40 -8.72 16.54
C ARG A 149 10.03 -8.52 15.16
N VAL A 150 9.48 -7.59 14.41
CA VAL A 150 10.04 -6.97 13.21
C VAL A 150 10.40 -5.55 13.60
N PRO A 151 11.65 -5.11 13.45
CA PRO A 151 12.09 -3.76 13.81
C PRO A 151 11.37 -2.68 12.99
N LYS A 152 11.17 -1.51 13.58
CA LYS A 152 10.80 -0.28 12.86
C LYS A 152 11.75 -0.05 11.69
N GLY A 153 11.23 0.47 10.58
CA GLY A 153 12.00 0.71 9.36
C GLY A 153 12.17 -0.52 8.46
N SER A 154 11.85 -1.74 8.94
CA SER A 154 11.97 -2.93 8.09
C SER A 154 11.13 -2.80 6.83
N VAL A 155 11.73 -3.08 5.68
CA VAL A 155 11.09 -3.14 4.36
C VAL A 155 10.81 -4.59 4.02
N GLY A 156 9.57 -4.91 3.71
CA GLY A 156 9.18 -6.30 3.48
C GLY A 156 8.18 -6.50 2.35
N LEU A 157 8.09 -7.75 1.92
CA LEU A 157 7.17 -8.22 0.87
C LEU A 157 6.27 -9.34 1.40
N ALA A 158 5.00 -9.36 0.98
CA ALA A 158 4.08 -10.48 1.16
C ALA A 158 2.93 -10.42 0.15
N GLY A 159 2.60 -11.55 -0.48
CA GLY A 159 1.67 -11.60 -1.61
C GLY A 159 2.16 -10.67 -2.71
N GLN A 160 1.30 -9.78 -3.16
CA GLN A 160 1.62 -8.75 -4.16
C GLN A 160 2.05 -7.40 -3.54
N PHE A 161 2.23 -7.35 -2.22
CA PHE A 161 2.42 -6.09 -1.50
C PHE A 161 3.87 -5.89 -1.04
N ALA A 162 4.33 -4.65 -1.11
CA ALA A 162 5.46 -4.13 -0.34
C ALA A 162 4.94 -3.30 0.84
N GLY A 163 5.76 -3.13 1.86
CA GLY A 163 5.45 -2.28 3.02
C GLY A 163 6.68 -1.95 3.84
N VAL A 164 6.58 -0.85 4.59
CA VAL A 164 7.59 -0.44 5.56
C VAL A 164 6.95 -0.43 6.95
N TYR A 165 7.57 -1.12 7.89
CA TYR A 165 7.09 -1.19 9.27
C TYR A 165 7.34 0.13 10.01
N PRO A 166 6.30 0.87 10.44
CA PRO A 166 6.48 2.19 11.07
C PRO A 166 6.91 2.10 12.54
N ILE A 167 6.68 0.94 13.17
CA ILE A 167 7.01 0.65 14.57
C ILE A 167 7.44 -0.81 14.71
N ASP A 168 8.11 -1.13 15.80
CA ASP A 168 8.36 -2.52 16.18
C ASP A 168 7.04 -3.26 16.33
N SER A 169 6.89 -4.39 15.67
CA SER A 169 5.65 -5.16 15.68
C SER A 169 5.87 -6.62 15.28
N PRO A 170 5.01 -7.56 15.66
CA PRO A 170 5.07 -8.90 15.11
C PRO A 170 4.73 -8.89 13.61
N GLY A 171 5.31 -9.81 12.84
CA GLY A 171 5.03 -9.90 11.41
C GLY A 171 5.62 -11.10 10.72
N GLY A 172 4.97 -11.53 9.63
CA GLY A 172 5.41 -12.68 8.83
C GLY A 172 5.78 -12.32 7.38
N TRP A 173 6.09 -11.05 7.11
CA TRP A 173 6.55 -10.63 5.79
C TRP A 173 8.02 -10.99 5.58
N GLN A 174 8.40 -11.22 4.34
CA GLN A 174 9.78 -11.46 3.94
C GLN A 174 10.55 -10.13 3.97
N LEU A 175 11.54 -10.02 4.84
CA LEU A 175 12.29 -8.79 5.03
C LEU A 175 13.43 -8.68 4.01
N LEU A 176 13.38 -7.63 3.19
CA LEU A 176 14.40 -7.32 2.19
C LEU A 176 15.52 -6.43 2.72
N GLY A 177 15.21 -5.58 3.69
CA GLY A 177 16.12 -4.58 4.21
C GLY A 177 15.45 -3.65 5.21
N HIS A 178 16.07 -2.48 5.40
CA HIS A 178 15.52 -1.45 6.27
C HIS A 178 15.74 -0.05 5.71
N THR A 179 14.97 0.91 6.24
CA THR A 179 15.08 2.35 5.98
C THR A 179 14.98 3.15 7.26
N ASP A 180 15.65 4.29 7.31
CA ASP A 180 15.55 5.26 8.41
C ASP A 180 14.41 6.26 8.22
N VAL A 181 13.66 6.16 7.13
CA VAL A 181 12.57 7.07 6.82
C VAL A 181 11.43 6.91 7.83
N GLU A 182 11.07 8.01 8.47
CA GLU A 182 9.93 8.07 9.39
C GLU A 182 8.61 7.96 8.61
N MET A 183 7.94 6.80 8.69
CA MET A 183 6.65 6.57 8.03
C MET A 183 5.49 7.29 8.74
N TRP A 184 5.65 7.55 10.05
CA TRP A 184 4.65 8.24 10.88
C TRP A 184 5.32 9.21 11.83
N ASP A 185 4.95 10.50 11.74
CA ASP A 185 5.51 11.57 12.57
C ASP A 185 4.41 12.54 12.96
N LEU A 186 4.11 12.65 14.25
CA LEU A 186 3.07 13.52 14.80
C LEU A 186 3.37 15.00 14.66
N ASN A 187 4.61 15.39 14.37
CA ASN A 187 5.00 16.78 14.16
C ASN A 187 4.69 17.25 12.72
N ARG A 188 4.32 16.35 11.81
CA ARG A 188 3.89 16.73 10.46
C ARG A 188 2.43 17.18 10.49
N LEU A 189 2.06 18.06 9.57
CA LEU A 189 0.66 18.46 9.34
C LEU A 189 -0.20 17.23 9.00
N ASN A 190 0.32 16.35 8.15
CA ASN A 190 -0.20 15.00 7.94
C ASN A 190 0.81 14.01 8.56
N PRO A 191 0.47 13.35 9.67
CA PRO A 191 1.39 12.43 10.34
C PRO A 191 1.87 11.29 9.46
N ALA A 192 1.03 10.75 8.57
CA ALA A 192 1.40 9.72 7.63
C ALA A 192 2.29 10.30 6.51
N LEU A 193 3.41 9.64 6.22
CA LEU A 193 4.27 10.00 5.08
C LEU A 193 3.55 9.75 3.75
N LEU A 194 2.80 8.67 3.68
CA LEU A 194 2.09 8.24 2.49
C LEU A 194 0.59 8.48 2.63
N GLU A 195 -0.06 8.66 1.49
CA GLU A 195 -1.52 8.72 1.34
C GLU A 195 -1.98 7.69 0.30
N PRO A 196 -3.24 7.23 0.32
CA PRO A 196 -3.75 6.34 -0.70
C PRO A 196 -3.57 6.93 -2.11
N GLY A 197 -2.90 6.19 -2.98
CA GLY A 197 -2.56 6.61 -4.34
C GLY A 197 -1.22 7.34 -4.47
N ALA A 198 -0.47 7.58 -3.39
CA ALA A 198 0.88 8.13 -3.47
C ALA A 198 1.79 7.18 -4.26
N GLU A 199 2.68 7.76 -5.07
CA GLU A 199 3.73 7.03 -5.77
C GLU A 199 4.95 6.92 -4.88
N VAL A 200 5.54 5.73 -4.79
CA VAL A 200 6.70 5.42 -3.92
C VAL A 200 7.80 4.80 -4.77
N GLN A 201 8.97 5.40 -4.73
CA GLN A 201 10.18 4.87 -5.37
C GLN A 201 11.14 4.37 -4.29
N PHE A 202 11.44 3.07 -4.30
CA PHE A 202 12.53 2.53 -3.48
C PHE A 202 13.85 2.71 -4.19
N GLU A 203 14.87 3.09 -3.43
CA GLU A 203 16.24 3.28 -3.94
C GLU A 203 17.22 2.51 -3.06
N ALA A 204 18.04 1.67 -3.69
CA ALA A 204 19.09 0.97 -2.97
C ALA A 204 20.16 1.99 -2.54
N THR A 205 20.42 2.06 -1.23
CA THR A 205 21.57 2.80 -0.72
C THR A 205 22.80 1.90 -0.81
N SER A 206 23.89 2.42 -1.37
CA SER A 206 25.17 1.74 -1.22
C SER A 206 25.51 1.65 0.27
N THR A 207 25.86 0.47 0.76
CA THR A 207 26.57 0.37 2.04
C THR A 207 27.80 1.25 1.93
N ALA A 208 27.79 2.41 2.59
CA ALA A 208 29.02 3.14 2.77
C ALA A 208 29.95 2.17 3.48
N SER A 209 30.97 1.69 2.77
CA SER A 209 32.04 0.90 3.36
C SER A 209 32.57 1.72 4.53
N ALA A 210 32.28 1.28 5.76
CA ALA A 210 32.93 1.82 6.93
C ALA A 210 34.42 1.54 6.76
N ALA A 211 35.16 2.60 6.45
CA ALA A 211 36.61 2.59 6.45
C ALA A 211 37.13 2.69 7.87
#